data_e65755513fe0600146262ee7f6917f8e
#
_entry.id   e65755513fe0600146262ee7f6917f8e
#
_cell.length_a   1.000
_cell.length_b   1.000
_cell.length_c   1.000
_cell.angle_alpha   90.00
_cell.angle_beta   90.00
_cell.angle_gamma   90.00
#
_symmetry.space_group_name_H-M   'P 1'
#
loop_
_entity.id
_entity.type
_entity.pdbx_description
1 polymer ?
#
loop_
_entity_poly.entity_id
_entity_poly.type
_entity_poly.pdbx_seq_one_letter_code
_entity_poly.pdbx_strand_id
1 'polypeptide(L)'
;MNLARRFTLASALALTTTLPAIAGVTVNNPSNNTDVTSPFTLNASASTCSSSSVVTMGYSFDSSSDTTVIKGQSIDTSISSSTGGHTLHVKAWGQNGASCVTSISITIKAGSTSGESIIPSTADIVSHIQALSGWQAVHDSGGPGSSSGSTAIVSSPALYGSTRKYSASFSNNGDVRFSKSFSDNVDAKNLFYDAWVYLTSSSSKIGNLEFDVNQVMPNGQTALIGFQCDGYSGEWAYNVNKGSAGSPKPAWVSKSGTHCNPRSWSINKWHHVQASFYRSSTGTVTYHSVWLDGVQTTLNTQAFVAADLGWAPVVNTQFQIDGIGSGSVTAYVDNLTVSMW
;
A
#
# COMPACT_ATOMS: atom_id res chain seq x y z
N MET A 1 -76.37 -35.72 -34.29
CA MET A 1 -76.40 -34.78 -33.21
C MET A 1 -74.93 -34.37 -32.96
N ASN A 2 -74.49 -33.25 -33.58
CA ASN A 2 -73.10 -32.80 -33.51
C ASN A 2 -73.00 -31.58 -32.55
N LEU A 3 -72.27 -31.78 -31.44
CA LEU A 3 -71.95 -30.71 -30.53
C LEU A 3 -70.64 -30.06 -30.96
N ALA A 4 -70.67 -28.85 -31.41
CA ALA A 4 -69.50 -28.02 -31.68
C ALA A 4 -69.07 -27.34 -30.37
N ARG A 5 -67.87 -27.65 -29.87
CA ARG A 5 -67.22 -26.92 -28.78
C ARG A 5 -66.53 -25.67 -29.33
N ARG A 6 -66.97 -24.52 -28.85
CA ARG A 6 -66.27 -23.24 -29.10
C ARG A 6 -65.16 -23.08 -28.09
N PHE A 7 -63.90 -22.99 -28.56
CA PHE A 7 -62.77 -22.55 -27.76
C PHE A 7 -62.68 -21.04 -27.80
N THR A 8 -62.81 -20.41 -26.66
CA THR A 8 -62.54 -18.97 -26.47
C THR A 8 -61.07 -18.79 -26.13
N LEU A 9 -60.32 -18.13 -27.01
CA LEU A 9 -58.92 -17.76 -26.79
C LEU A 9 -58.91 -16.49 -25.91
N ALA A 10 -58.46 -16.60 -24.65
CA ALA A 10 -58.18 -15.46 -23.79
C ALA A 10 -56.79 -14.93 -24.08
N SER A 11 -56.70 -13.76 -24.73
CA SER A 11 -55.42 -13.05 -24.92
C SER A 11 -55.00 -12.41 -23.58
N ALA A 12 -53.96 -12.91 -22.97
CA ALA A 12 -53.32 -12.30 -21.83
C ALA A 12 -52.44 -11.11 -22.30
N LEU A 13 -52.91 -9.90 -22.00
CA LEU A 13 -52.16 -8.66 -22.24
C LEU A 13 -51.04 -8.56 -21.16
N ALA A 14 -49.80 -8.87 -21.50
CA ALA A 14 -48.68 -8.67 -20.62
C ALA A 14 -48.40 -7.15 -20.48
N LEU A 15 -48.75 -6.58 -19.33
CA LEU A 15 -48.34 -5.21 -18.96
C LEU A 15 -46.86 -5.23 -18.66
N THR A 16 -46.04 -4.78 -19.57
CA THR A 16 -44.62 -4.49 -19.27
C THR A 16 -44.56 -3.17 -18.51
N THR A 17 -44.36 -3.25 -17.20
CA THR A 17 -44.05 -2.07 -16.40
C THR A 17 -42.64 -1.63 -16.74
N THR A 18 -42.48 -0.60 -17.54
CA THR A 18 -41.20 0.10 -17.72
C THR A 18 -40.95 0.89 -16.43
N LEU A 19 -40.00 0.42 -15.61
CA LEU A 19 -39.46 1.24 -14.51
C LEU A 19 -38.88 2.52 -15.11
N PRO A 20 -39.17 3.70 -14.54
CA PRO A 20 -38.59 4.95 -15.01
C PRO A 20 -37.07 4.85 -14.87
N ALA A 21 -36.33 5.07 -15.94
CA ALA A 21 -34.88 5.20 -15.90
C ALA A 21 -34.58 6.46 -15.08
N ILE A 22 -33.93 6.29 -13.94
CA ILE A 22 -33.46 7.41 -13.12
C ILE A 22 -32.37 8.10 -13.93
N ALA A 23 -32.66 9.34 -14.38
CA ALA A 23 -31.68 10.16 -15.07
C ALA A 23 -30.64 10.66 -14.05
N GLY A 24 -29.37 10.35 -14.27
CA GLY A 24 -28.26 10.78 -13.40
C GLY A 24 -27.40 9.63 -12.91
N VAL A 25 -26.46 9.96 -12.02
CA VAL A 25 -25.57 8.99 -11.40
C VAL A 25 -26.18 8.45 -10.11
N THR A 26 -26.29 7.14 -10.03
CA THR A 26 -26.63 6.42 -8.79
C THR A 26 -25.35 5.85 -8.18
N VAL A 27 -25.05 6.18 -6.94
CA VAL A 27 -23.99 5.60 -6.14
C VAL A 27 -24.59 4.56 -5.21
N ASN A 28 -24.24 3.29 -5.43
CA ASN A 28 -24.75 2.17 -4.64
C ASN A 28 -23.86 1.89 -3.42
N ASN A 29 -22.57 2.11 -3.56
CA ASN A 29 -21.58 1.98 -2.48
C ASN A 29 -20.39 2.93 -2.76
N PRO A 30 -19.89 3.67 -1.75
CA PRO A 30 -20.43 3.79 -0.39
C PRO A 30 -21.73 4.64 -0.35
N SER A 31 -22.45 4.52 0.74
CA SER A 31 -23.62 5.39 1.00
C SER A 31 -23.16 6.76 1.47
N ASN A 32 -24.02 7.77 1.28
CA ASN A 32 -23.72 9.12 1.78
C ASN A 32 -23.63 9.15 3.31
N ASN A 33 -22.68 9.92 3.85
CA ASN A 33 -22.40 10.08 5.28
C ASN A 33 -22.02 8.77 6.00
N THR A 34 -21.33 7.86 5.30
CA THR A 34 -20.83 6.63 5.92
C THR A 34 -19.34 6.69 6.18
N ASP A 35 -18.94 5.92 7.20
CA ASP A 35 -17.55 5.61 7.45
C ASP A 35 -17.12 4.46 6.54
N VAL A 36 -16.00 4.59 5.87
CA VAL A 36 -15.37 3.56 5.05
C VAL A 36 -13.91 3.42 5.44
N THR A 37 -13.32 2.27 5.16
CA THR A 37 -11.87 2.04 5.30
C THR A 37 -11.24 2.01 3.92
N SER A 38 -10.09 2.65 3.73
CA SER A 38 -9.37 2.63 2.45
C SER A 38 -8.47 1.39 2.37
N PRO A 39 -8.47 0.64 1.23
CA PRO A 39 -9.30 0.83 0.06
C PRO A 39 -10.75 0.37 0.28
N PHE A 40 -11.69 0.92 -0.48
CA PHE A 40 -13.10 0.52 -0.45
C PHE A 40 -13.66 0.41 -1.87
N THR A 41 -14.73 -0.37 -2.04
CA THR A 41 -15.36 -0.54 -3.34
C THR A 41 -16.24 0.66 -3.66
N LEU A 42 -16.01 1.30 -4.81
CA LEU A 42 -16.96 2.21 -5.42
C LEU A 42 -17.83 1.42 -6.41
N ASN A 43 -19.13 1.35 -6.13
CA ASN A 43 -20.13 0.82 -7.05
C ASN A 43 -21.11 1.91 -7.41
N ALA A 44 -21.18 2.25 -8.70
CA ALA A 44 -22.03 3.31 -9.21
C ALA A 44 -22.47 3.01 -10.65
N SER A 45 -23.60 3.58 -11.07
CA SER A 45 -24.10 3.42 -12.42
C SER A 45 -24.83 4.68 -12.91
N ALA A 46 -24.86 4.85 -14.22
CA ALA A 46 -25.62 5.90 -14.88
C ALA A 46 -25.97 5.47 -16.30
N SER A 47 -27.25 5.44 -16.63
CA SER A 47 -27.72 5.11 -17.99
C SER A 47 -27.86 6.35 -18.87
N THR A 48 -28.33 7.45 -18.29
CA THR A 48 -28.56 8.71 -19.00
C THR A 48 -28.10 9.91 -18.16
N CYS A 49 -27.62 10.95 -18.85
CA CYS A 49 -27.40 12.28 -18.31
C CYS A 49 -28.14 13.27 -19.22
N SER A 50 -29.01 14.12 -18.64
CA SER A 50 -29.76 15.10 -19.44
C SER A 50 -30.39 14.50 -20.68
N SER A 51 -31.03 13.33 -20.57
CA SER A 51 -31.65 12.56 -21.64
C SER A 51 -30.70 11.98 -22.70
N SER A 52 -29.39 12.11 -22.52
CA SER A 52 -28.37 11.52 -23.41
C SER A 52 -27.79 10.26 -22.79
N SER A 53 -27.57 9.21 -23.58
CA SER A 53 -26.95 7.96 -23.14
C SER A 53 -25.54 8.20 -22.62
N VAL A 54 -25.21 7.65 -21.47
CA VAL A 54 -23.89 7.74 -20.86
C VAL A 54 -22.90 6.86 -21.64
N VAL A 55 -21.71 7.38 -21.90
CA VAL A 55 -20.62 6.68 -22.60
C VAL A 55 -19.40 6.47 -21.70
N THR A 56 -19.26 7.28 -20.65
CA THR A 56 -18.10 7.25 -19.76
C THR A 56 -18.51 7.72 -18.39
N MET A 57 -17.93 7.13 -17.36
CA MET A 57 -18.03 7.55 -15.97
C MET A 57 -16.65 7.86 -15.39
N GLY A 58 -16.62 8.45 -14.21
CA GLY A 58 -15.40 8.71 -13.48
C GLY A 58 -15.69 9.19 -12.06
N TYR A 59 -14.62 9.32 -11.27
CA TYR A 59 -14.71 9.81 -9.90
C TYR A 59 -13.54 10.71 -9.52
N SER A 60 -13.75 11.54 -8.51
CA SER A 60 -12.70 12.35 -7.87
C SER A 60 -13.03 12.57 -6.40
N PHE A 61 -12.02 12.85 -5.59
CA PHE A 61 -12.17 13.26 -4.21
C PHE A 61 -11.97 14.76 -4.09
N ASP A 62 -12.78 15.43 -3.26
CA ASP A 62 -12.68 16.82 -2.81
C ASP A 62 -12.61 17.86 -3.92
N SER A 63 -11.73 17.70 -4.88
CA SER A 63 -11.63 18.54 -6.07
C SER A 63 -12.36 17.89 -7.25
N SER A 64 -13.20 18.67 -7.92
CA SER A 64 -13.88 18.17 -9.13
C SER A 64 -12.98 18.15 -10.37
N SER A 65 -11.75 18.67 -10.31
CA SER A 65 -10.82 18.74 -11.44
C SER A 65 -10.04 17.44 -11.67
N ASP A 66 -9.66 16.74 -10.60
CA ASP A 66 -8.84 15.52 -10.65
C ASP A 66 -9.70 14.27 -10.79
N THR A 67 -10.11 13.94 -12.02
CA THR A 67 -11.04 12.84 -12.25
C THR A 67 -10.33 11.62 -12.83
N THR A 68 -10.46 10.48 -12.13
CA THR A 68 -10.16 9.16 -12.71
C THR A 68 -11.29 8.73 -13.62
N VAL A 69 -11.00 8.51 -14.89
CA VAL A 69 -12.00 8.20 -15.93
C VAL A 69 -12.08 6.68 -16.16
N ILE A 70 -13.30 6.16 -16.23
CA ILE A 70 -13.61 4.75 -16.46
C ILE A 70 -14.59 4.66 -17.64
N LYS A 71 -14.25 3.86 -18.64
CA LYS A 71 -15.14 3.67 -19.80
C LYS A 71 -16.37 2.84 -19.41
N GLY A 72 -17.54 3.26 -19.85
CA GLY A 72 -18.80 2.54 -19.66
C GLY A 72 -19.82 3.28 -18.81
N GLN A 73 -20.91 2.61 -18.49
CA GLN A 73 -22.08 3.12 -17.77
C GLN A 73 -22.12 2.69 -16.29
N SER A 74 -21.09 2.00 -15.83
CA SER A 74 -20.95 1.54 -14.46
C SER A 74 -19.51 1.61 -13.97
N ILE A 75 -19.36 1.81 -12.67
CA ILE A 75 -18.11 1.69 -11.93
C ILE A 75 -18.31 0.56 -10.92
N ASP A 76 -17.41 -0.39 -10.90
CA ASP A 76 -17.30 -1.40 -9.85
C ASP A 76 -15.80 -1.66 -9.64
N THR A 77 -15.19 -0.88 -8.75
CA THR A 77 -13.73 -0.90 -8.58
C THR A 77 -13.32 -0.54 -7.16
N SER A 78 -12.19 -1.04 -6.73
CA SER A 78 -11.56 -0.62 -5.48
C SER A 78 -10.89 0.73 -5.67
N ILE A 79 -11.19 1.69 -4.78
CA ILE A 79 -10.62 3.03 -4.78
C ILE A 79 -10.02 3.36 -3.41
N SER A 80 -9.01 4.23 -3.39
CA SER A 80 -8.32 4.63 -2.16
C SER A 80 -8.27 6.15 -2.05
N SER A 81 -8.30 6.65 -0.82
CA SER A 81 -7.97 8.03 -0.48
C SER A 81 -7.38 8.09 0.94
N SER A 82 -6.87 9.26 1.33
CA SER A 82 -6.35 9.50 2.67
C SER A 82 -7.44 9.39 3.74
N THR A 83 -7.05 9.21 5.00
CA THR A 83 -7.98 9.29 6.13
C THR A 83 -8.52 10.70 6.31
N GLY A 84 -9.75 10.82 6.75
CA GLY A 84 -10.43 12.10 6.97
C GLY A 84 -11.81 12.18 6.32
N GLY A 85 -12.43 13.33 6.44
CA GLY A 85 -13.69 13.64 5.75
C GLY A 85 -13.40 13.99 4.28
N HIS A 86 -14.11 13.35 3.36
CA HIS A 86 -13.99 13.58 1.93
C HIS A 86 -15.33 13.74 1.26
N THR A 87 -15.35 14.51 0.18
CA THR A 87 -16.45 14.52 -0.78
C THR A 87 -16.08 13.69 -1.97
N LEU A 88 -16.76 12.58 -2.19
CA LEU A 88 -16.61 11.74 -3.37
C LEU A 88 -17.57 12.21 -4.47
N HIS A 89 -17.03 12.70 -5.58
CA HIS A 89 -17.77 13.11 -6.76
C HIS A 89 -17.75 11.97 -7.78
N VAL A 90 -18.92 11.42 -8.07
CA VAL A 90 -19.09 10.42 -9.16
C VAL A 90 -19.77 11.09 -10.34
N LYS A 91 -19.12 11.03 -11.49
CA LYS A 91 -19.46 11.77 -12.70
C LYS A 91 -19.81 10.81 -13.83
N ALA A 92 -20.69 11.26 -14.70
CA ALA A 92 -20.97 10.56 -15.94
C ALA A 92 -21.06 11.56 -17.11
N TRP A 93 -20.55 11.15 -18.27
CA TRP A 93 -20.59 11.93 -19.50
C TRP A 93 -21.39 11.15 -20.54
N GLY A 94 -22.40 11.80 -21.05
CA GLY A 94 -23.24 11.30 -22.12
C GLY A 94 -22.80 11.79 -23.48
N GLN A 95 -23.51 11.35 -24.52
CA GLN A 95 -23.36 11.87 -25.88
C GLN A 95 -23.67 13.39 -25.91
N ASN A 96 -23.12 14.08 -26.91
CA ASN A 96 -23.33 15.51 -27.12
C ASN A 96 -22.90 16.43 -25.97
N GLY A 97 -21.92 16.01 -25.17
CA GLY A 97 -21.39 16.81 -24.07
C GLY A 97 -22.27 16.88 -22.81
N ALA A 98 -23.33 16.09 -22.76
CA ALA A 98 -24.15 15.97 -21.56
C ALA A 98 -23.32 15.44 -20.40
N SER A 99 -23.46 16.02 -19.20
CA SER A 99 -22.76 15.58 -17.99
C SER A 99 -23.66 15.64 -16.76
N CYS A 100 -23.42 14.74 -15.84
CA CYS A 100 -24.06 14.77 -14.52
C CYS A 100 -23.08 14.30 -13.45
N VAL A 101 -23.33 14.72 -12.22
CA VAL A 101 -22.51 14.39 -11.05
C VAL A 101 -23.40 14.10 -9.86
N THR A 102 -23.03 13.10 -9.09
CA THR A 102 -23.56 12.88 -7.73
C THR A 102 -22.38 12.98 -6.78
N SER A 103 -22.55 13.79 -5.72
CA SER A 103 -21.55 13.98 -4.69
C SER A 103 -22.08 13.41 -3.38
N ILE A 104 -21.24 12.62 -2.71
CA ILE A 104 -21.54 12.06 -1.41
C ILE A 104 -20.42 12.41 -0.42
N SER A 105 -20.77 12.64 0.82
CA SER A 105 -19.82 12.81 1.91
C SER A 105 -19.48 11.43 2.50
N ILE A 106 -18.21 11.17 2.71
CA ILE A 106 -17.73 9.96 3.39
C ILE A 106 -16.66 10.35 4.39
N THR A 107 -16.51 9.56 5.45
CA THR A 107 -15.36 9.66 6.34
C THR A 107 -14.51 8.41 6.10
N ILE A 108 -13.30 8.61 5.58
CA ILE A 108 -12.33 7.54 5.47
C ILE A 108 -11.63 7.41 6.82
N LYS A 109 -11.97 6.36 7.54
CA LYS A 109 -11.27 6.00 8.76
C LYS A 109 -9.94 5.33 8.40
N ALA A 110 -8.93 5.52 9.26
CA ALA A 110 -7.79 4.64 9.23
C ALA A 110 -8.34 3.21 9.22
N GLY A 111 -8.05 2.46 8.18
CA GLY A 111 -8.44 1.06 8.17
C GLY A 111 -7.89 0.47 9.45
N SER A 112 -8.74 -0.16 10.26
CA SER A 112 -8.27 -1.22 11.12
C SER A 112 -7.77 -2.27 10.13
N THR A 113 -6.54 -2.10 9.69
CA THR A 113 -5.92 -3.08 8.82
C THR A 113 -5.88 -4.36 9.62
N SER A 114 -6.24 -5.47 9.00
CA SER A 114 -6.18 -6.79 9.64
C SER A 114 -4.82 -7.06 10.32
N GLY A 115 -3.79 -6.31 9.91
CA GLY A 115 -2.47 -6.31 10.51
C GLY A 115 -2.41 -5.69 11.91
N GLU A 116 -2.97 -4.51 12.12
CA GLU A 116 -2.98 -3.86 13.45
C GLU A 116 -3.78 -4.64 14.49
N SER A 117 -4.79 -5.41 14.07
CA SER A 117 -5.60 -6.23 14.97
C SER A 117 -4.81 -7.33 15.69
N ILE A 118 -3.61 -7.66 15.23
CA ILE A 118 -2.72 -8.64 15.88
C ILE A 118 -1.84 -8.02 16.97
N ILE A 119 -1.78 -6.68 17.08
CA ILE A 119 -0.93 -6.00 18.06
C ILE A 119 -1.64 -6.03 19.42
N PRO A 120 -1.06 -6.66 20.45
CA PRO A 120 -1.66 -6.66 21.77
C PRO A 120 -1.56 -5.28 22.42
N SER A 121 -2.47 -4.98 23.34
CA SER A 121 -2.46 -3.71 24.08
C SER A 121 -1.20 -3.53 24.97
N THR A 122 -0.43 -4.59 25.18
CA THR A 122 0.83 -4.58 25.96
C THR A 122 2.07 -4.39 25.08
N ALA A 123 1.90 -4.22 23.77
CA ALA A 123 3.03 -4.02 22.86
C ALA A 123 3.74 -2.69 23.17
N ASP A 124 5.06 -2.72 23.05
CA ASP A 124 5.90 -1.51 23.03
C ASP A 124 5.78 -0.90 21.62
N ILE A 125 5.22 0.30 21.53
CA ILE A 125 4.93 0.96 20.25
C ILE A 125 5.76 2.23 20.12
N VAL A 126 6.65 2.25 19.14
CA VAL A 126 7.41 3.45 18.78
C VAL A 126 6.85 4.02 17.48
N SER A 127 6.18 5.16 17.61
CA SER A 127 5.54 5.86 16.49
C SER A 127 6.38 7.04 16.00
N HIS A 128 6.08 7.48 14.78
CA HIS A 128 6.73 8.63 14.14
C HIS A 128 8.26 8.52 14.07
N ILE A 129 8.77 7.31 13.88
CA ILE A 129 10.22 7.04 13.79
C ILE A 129 10.85 7.88 12.67
N GLN A 130 10.14 8.15 11.57
CA GLN A 130 10.61 9.02 10.51
C GLN A 130 10.93 10.44 10.98
N ALA A 131 10.28 10.93 12.04
CA ALA A 131 10.50 12.27 12.58
C ALA A 131 11.75 12.37 13.50
N LEU A 132 12.28 11.26 13.96
CA LEU A 132 13.45 11.24 14.84
C LEU A 132 14.68 11.84 14.14
N SER A 133 15.50 12.55 14.88
CA SER A 133 16.81 13.03 14.39
C SER A 133 17.82 11.90 14.26
N GLY A 134 18.92 12.14 13.53
CA GLY A 134 20.04 11.20 13.44
C GLY A 134 19.83 10.03 12.48
N TRP A 135 18.93 10.13 11.51
CA TRP A 135 18.89 9.24 10.38
C TRP A 135 20.20 9.34 9.59
N GLN A 136 20.73 8.21 9.19
CA GLN A 136 21.94 8.10 8.39
C GLN A 136 21.60 7.66 6.97
N ALA A 137 22.36 8.15 6.00
CA ALA A 137 22.30 7.72 4.60
C ALA A 137 23.69 7.17 4.24
N VAL A 138 23.74 5.93 3.80
CA VAL A 138 24.98 5.23 3.43
C VAL A 138 24.83 4.53 2.08
N HIS A 139 25.92 4.51 1.33
CA HIS A 139 26.01 3.62 0.18
C HIS A 139 25.94 2.16 0.66
N ASP A 140 25.07 1.36 0.08
CA ASP A 140 25.08 -0.08 0.31
C ASP A 140 26.03 -0.75 -0.70
N SER A 141 27.05 -1.40 -0.18
CA SER A 141 28.06 -2.10 -1.00
C SER A 141 27.58 -3.47 -1.54
N GLY A 142 26.33 -3.85 -1.27
CA GLY A 142 25.71 -5.06 -1.83
C GLY A 142 25.44 -4.97 -3.33
N GLY A 143 25.22 -3.75 -3.85
CA GLY A 143 25.00 -3.48 -5.27
C GLY A 143 26.29 -3.28 -6.06
N PRO A 144 26.24 -3.41 -7.40
CA PRO A 144 27.41 -3.33 -8.27
C PRO A 144 27.89 -1.90 -8.55
N GLY A 145 27.12 -0.89 -8.18
CA GLY A 145 27.36 0.51 -8.52
C GLY A 145 27.87 1.37 -7.38
N SER A 146 27.81 2.67 -7.57
CA SER A 146 28.03 3.66 -6.53
C SER A 146 26.76 4.47 -6.26
N SER A 147 26.64 4.96 -5.04
CA SER A 147 25.48 5.75 -4.65
C SER A 147 25.82 6.78 -3.58
N SER A 148 24.94 7.76 -3.43
CA SER A 148 24.93 8.71 -2.34
C SER A 148 23.48 9.06 -1.99
N GLY A 149 23.24 9.38 -0.74
CA GLY A 149 21.90 9.74 -0.28
C GLY A 149 21.89 10.89 0.71
N SER A 150 20.75 11.48 0.85
CA SER A 150 20.46 12.46 1.90
C SER A 150 19.02 12.34 2.38
N THR A 151 18.77 12.78 3.60
CA THR A 151 17.42 12.80 4.16
C THR A 151 17.14 14.08 4.90
N ALA A 152 15.90 14.55 4.86
CA ALA A 152 15.45 15.78 5.52
C ALA A 152 13.99 15.64 5.96
N ILE A 153 13.62 16.35 7.03
CA ILE A 153 12.23 16.56 7.39
C ILE A 153 11.66 17.70 6.52
N VAL A 154 10.50 17.47 5.92
CA VAL A 154 9.78 18.46 5.10
C VAL A 154 8.30 18.48 5.48
N SER A 155 7.60 19.55 5.16
CA SER A 155 6.17 19.70 5.45
C SER A 155 5.25 19.28 4.31
N SER A 156 5.81 18.96 3.13
CA SER A 156 5.02 18.52 1.95
C SER A 156 5.87 17.65 1.02
N PRO A 157 5.29 16.54 0.48
CA PRO A 157 4.00 15.97 0.86
C PRO A 157 4.05 15.40 2.29
N ALA A 158 2.97 15.51 3.06
CA ALA A 158 2.88 14.93 4.39
C ALA A 158 1.43 14.48 4.63
N LEU A 159 1.24 13.38 5.37
CA LEU A 159 -0.05 12.96 5.89
C LEU A 159 -0.39 13.72 7.16
N TYR A 160 0.60 13.88 8.05
CA TYR A 160 0.44 14.58 9.32
C TYR A 160 1.67 15.45 9.62
N GLY A 161 1.51 16.76 9.49
CA GLY A 161 2.49 17.76 9.91
C GLY A 161 3.80 17.73 9.13
N SER A 162 4.59 16.68 9.26
CA SER A 162 5.89 16.57 8.59
C SER A 162 6.22 15.12 8.22
N THR A 163 6.90 14.97 7.12
CA THR A 163 7.35 13.71 6.57
C THR A 163 8.87 13.70 6.40
N ARG A 164 9.47 12.52 6.29
CA ARG A 164 10.87 12.40 5.92
C ARG A 164 11.03 12.17 4.44
N LYS A 165 11.72 13.09 3.79
CA LYS A 165 12.20 12.97 2.42
C LYS A 165 13.48 12.16 2.39
N TYR A 166 13.56 11.20 1.48
CA TYR A 166 14.75 10.43 1.13
C TYR A 166 15.13 10.74 -0.30
N SER A 167 16.39 11.10 -0.53
CA SER A 167 16.93 11.39 -1.86
C SER A 167 18.12 10.47 -2.08
N ALA A 168 18.07 9.67 -3.13
CA ALA A 168 19.12 8.76 -3.56
C ALA A 168 19.61 9.17 -4.95
N SER A 169 20.93 9.15 -5.16
CA SER A 169 21.56 9.28 -6.47
C SER A 169 22.50 8.10 -6.64
N PHE A 170 22.50 7.48 -7.81
CA PHE A 170 23.23 6.25 -8.05
C PHE A 170 23.68 6.12 -9.50
N SER A 171 24.73 5.31 -9.70
CA SER A 171 25.20 4.87 -10.99
C SER A 171 25.33 3.34 -10.99
N ASN A 172 25.13 2.74 -12.13
CA ASN A 172 25.29 1.29 -12.36
C ASN A 172 24.56 0.43 -11.29
N ASN A 173 23.28 0.71 -11.05
CA ASN A 173 22.43 0.02 -10.08
C ASN A 173 22.96 0.11 -8.62
N GLY A 174 23.45 1.26 -8.23
CA GLY A 174 23.88 1.48 -6.84
C GLY A 174 22.71 1.70 -5.90
N ASP A 175 22.90 1.39 -4.61
CA ASP A 175 21.85 1.32 -3.61
C ASP A 175 22.14 2.26 -2.44
N VAL A 176 21.13 2.94 -1.93
CA VAL A 176 21.23 3.82 -0.76
C VAL A 176 20.37 3.31 0.38
N ARG A 177 21.02 3.02 1.49
CA ARG A 177 20.37 2.62 2.74
C ARG A 177 20.25 3.81 3.67
N PHE A 178 19.05 4.04 4.16
CA PHE A 178 18.73 5.04 5.19
C PHE A 178 18.36 4.30 6.46
N SER A 179 19.02 4.58 7.58
CA SER A 179 18.83 3.83 8.81
C SER A 179 18.65 4.71 10.04
N LYS A 180 17.90 4.18 11.02
CA LYS A 180 17.64 4.83 12.30
C LYS A 180 17.47 3.82 13.42
N SER A 181 18.30 3.93 14.46
CA SER A 181 18.09 3.23 15.73
C SER A 181 17.03 3.95 16.55
N PHE A 182 16.04 3.23 17.06
CA PHE A 182 14.86 3.84 17.70
C PHE A 182 14.43 3.19 19.02
N SER A 183 14.98 2.02 19.36
CA SER A 183 14.66 1.29 20.60
C SER A 183 15.86 0.43 21.02
N ASP A 184 15.88 -0.01 22.26
CA ASP A 184 16.81 -1.00 22.82
C ASP A 184 16.10 -2.30 23.27
N ASN A 185 14.83 -2.48 22.85
CA ASN A 185 14.05 -3.67 23.15
C ASN A 185 14.60 -4.90 22.42
N VAL A 186 15.50 -5.66 23.11
CA VAL A 186 16.11 -6.87 22.56
C VAL A 186 15.27 -8.14 22.80
N ASP A 187 14.27 -8.07 23.70
CA ASP A 187 13.49 -9.21 24.14
C ASP A 187 12.27 -9.50 23.26
N ALA A 188 11.73 -8.48 22.60
CA ALA A 188 10.56 -8.62 21.74
C ALA A 188 10.80 -9.67 20.67
N LYS A 189 9.81 -10.55 20.48
CA LYS A 189 9.84 -11.62 19.48
C LYS A 189 8.90 -11.38 18.31
N ASN A 190 7.84 -10.65 18.55
CA ASN A 190 6.90 -10.24 17.51
C ASN A 190 7.17 -8.79 17.15
N LEU A 191 7.17 -8.50 15.87
CA LEU A 191 7.37 -7.17 15.33
C LEU A 191 6.33 -6.90 14.26
N PHE A 192 5.76 -5.70 14.31
CA PHE A 192 4.86 -5.21 13.30
C PHE A 192 5.38 -3.87 12.78
N TYR A 193 5.69 -3.84 11.50
CA TYR A 193 6.13 -2.65 10.77
C TYR A 193 4.94 -2.00 10.09
N ASP A 194 4.84 -0.68 10.18
CA ASP A 194 3.79 0.13 9.58
C ASP A 194 4.37 1.44 9.07
N ALA A 195 4.19 1.74 7.79
CA ALA A 195 4.68 2.98 7.19
C ALA A 195 3.84 3.41 5.99
N TRP A 196 3.77 4.70 5.78
CA TRP A 196 3.24 5.28 4.56
C TRP A 196 4.38 5.78 3.68
N VAL A 197 4.34 5.40 2.41
CA VAL A 197 5.37 5.70 1.40
C VAL A 197 4.76 6.49 0.26
N TYR A 198 5.41 7.59 -0.12
CA TYR A 198 5.00 8.40 -1.26
C TYR A 198 6.11 8.42 -2.30
N LEU A 199 5.77 8.05 -3.52
CA LEU A 199 6.69 7.99 -4.66
C LEU A 199 6.40 9.12 -5.64
N THR A 200 7.48 9.70 -6.18
CA THR A 200 7.42 10.71 -7.24
C THR A 200 7.59 10.06 -8.62
N SER A 201 7.53 10.85 -9.68
CA SER A 201 7.80 10.37 -11.05
C SER A 201 9.19 9.74 -11.23
N SER A 202 10.13 9.98 -10.30
CA SER A 202 11.45 9.34 -10.28
C SER A 202 11.40 7.84 -9.93
N SER A 203 10.26 7.31 -9.50
CA SER A 203 10.08 5.89 -9.14
C SER A 203 10.38 4.91 -10.28
N SER A 204 10.32 5.35 -11.54
CA SER A 204 10.75 4.56 -12.70
C SER A 204 12.22 4.11 -12.63
N LYS A 205 13.03 4.72 -11.75
CA LYS A 205 14.43 4.39 -11.50
C LYS A 205 14.63 3.50 -10.28
N ILE A 206 13.56 3.06 -9.61
CA ILE A 206 13.63 2.16 -8.46
C ILE A 206 13.71 0.72 -8.94
N GLY A 207 14.75 0.00 -8.53
CA GLY A 207 14.86 -1.45 -8.63
C GLY A 207 14.02 -2.11 -7.56
N ASN A 208 14.38 -1.87 -6.30
CA ASN A 208 13.69 -2.39 -5.12
C ASN A 208 13.43 -1.27 -4.12
N LEU A 209 12.41 -1.48 -3.28
CA LEU A 209 12.21 -0.76 -2.02
C LEU A 209 12.29 -1.76 -0.87
N GLU A 210 13.26 -1.56 0.01
CA GLU A 210 13.45 -2.40 1.19
C GLU A 210 12.95 -1.70 2.46
N PHE A 211 12.41 -2.52 3.36
CA PHE A 211 11.83 -2.10 4.62
C PHE A 211 12.31 -3.04 5.72
N ASP A 212 13.33 -2.65 6.46
CA ASP A 212 13.97 -3.54 7.43
C ASP A 212 13.68 -3.14 8.87
N VAL A 213 13.62 -4.15 9.72
CA VAL A 213 13.71 -4.01 11.17
C VAL A 213 14.80 -4.95 11.68
N ASN A 214 15.93 -4.40 12.08
CA ASN A 214 17.05 -5.16 12.61
C ASN A 214 17.06 -5.08 14.14
N GLN A 215 17.25 -6.21 14.80
CA GLN A 215 17.19 -6.28 16.26
C GLN A 215 18.36 -7.10 16.80
N VAL A 216 19.13 -6.50 17.72
CA VAL A 216 20.05 -7.29 18.54
C VAL A 216 19.23 -8.16 19.50
N MET A 217 19.52 -9.44 19.52
CA MET A 217 18.86 -10.42 20.39
C MET A 217 19.59 -10.55 21.72
N PRO A 218 18.96 -11.13 22.77
CA PRO A 218 19.59 -11.34 24.06
C PRO A 218 20.90 -12.16 24.03
N ASN A 219 21.09 -12.97 22.99
CA ASN A 219 22.33 -13.74 22.78
C ASN A 219 23.45 -12.92 22.10
N GLY A 220 23.26 -11.62 21.85
CA GLY A 220 24.21 -10.71 21.21
C GLY A 220 24.24 -10.77 19.68
N GLN A 221 23.54 -11.70 19.05
CA GLN A 221 23.41 -11.74 17.60
C GLN A 221 22.38 -10.74 17.11
N THR A 222 22.53 -10.26 15.88
CA THR A 222 21.56 -9.37 15.24
C THR A 222 20.67 -10.16 14.28
N ALA A 223 19.36 -10.14 14.48
CA ALA A 223 18.39 -10.60 13.52
C ALA A 223 18.21 -9.50 12.44
N LEU A 224 18.59 -9.80 11.19
CA LEU A 224 18.44 -8.90 10.05
C LEU A 224 17.12 -9.21 9.35
N ILE A 225 16.04 -8.57 9.80
CA ILE A 225 14.69 -8.84 9.33
C ILE A 225 14.39 -7.87 8.19
N GLY A 226 14.54 -8.34 6.95
CA GLY A 226 14.30 -7.53 5.77
C GLY A 226 13.16 -8.08 4.92
N PHE A 227 12.35 -7.20 4.41
CA PHE A 227 11.41 -7.48 3.33
C PHE A 227 11.47 -6.36 2.30
N GLN A 228 11.23 -6.71 1.05
CA GLN A 228 11.30 -5.73 -0.03
C GLN A 228 10.22 -5.95 -1.07
N CYS A 229 9.80 -4.84 -1.67
CA CYS A 229 9.07 -4.82 -2.93
C CYS A 229 10.11 -4.93 -4.06
N ASP A 230 10.28 -6.12 -4.61
CA ASP A 230 11.31 -6.40 -5.62
C ASP A 230 10.78 -6.11 -7.03
N GLY A 231 11.24 -5.04 -7.61
CA GLY A 231 10.85 -4.66 -8.96
C GLY A 231 11.51 -5.50 -10.06
N TYR A 232 12.52 -6.30 -9.78
CA TYR A 232 13.13 -7.19 -10.76
C TYR A 232 12.30 -8.46 -10.95
N SER A 233 11.87 -9.09 -9.85
CA SER A 233 10.97 -10.25 -9.89
C SER A 233 9.51 -9.87 -10.04
N GLY A 234 9.13 -8.67 -9.60
CA GLY A 234 7.74 -8.25 -9.48
C GLY A 234 7.02 -8.88 -8.29
N GLU A 235 7.75 -9.37 -7.30
CA GLU A 235 7.25 -10.12 -6.14
C GLU A 235 7.73 -9.49 -4.82
N TRP A 236 7.06 -9.84 -3.72
CA TRP A 236 7.63 -9.60 -2.40
C TRP A 236 8.81 -10.54 -2.15
N ALA A 237 9.90 -10.02 -1.63
CA ALA A 237 11.07 -10.79 -1.25
C ALA A 237 11.41 -10.57 0.23
N TYR A 238 12.08 -11.53 0.83
CA TYR A 238 12.51 -11.51 2.22
C TYR A 238 13.98 -11.89 2.35
N ASN A 239 14.64 -11.36 3.37
CA ASN A 239 16.04 -11.63 3.65
C ASN A 239 16.23 -13.04 4.25
N VAL A 240 17.32 -13.68 3.85
CA VAL A 240 17.80 -14.95 4.44
C VAL A 240 19.31 -14.89 4.64
N ASN A 241 19.80 -15.51 5.71
CA ASN A 241 21.23 -15.81 5.85
C ASN A 241 21.47 -17.27 5.46
N LYS A 242 22.08 -17.48 4.30
CA LYS A 242 22.47 -18.82 3.80
C LYS A 242 23.74 -19.38 4.44
N GLY A 243 24.38 -18.60 5.32
CA GLY A 243 25.53 -19.00 6.10
C GLY A 243 25.17 -19.31 7.56
N SER A 244 26.13 -19.05 8.46
CA SER A 244 25.94 -19.05 9.90
C SER A 244 25.96 -17.61 10.44
N ALA A 245 25.63 -17.41 11.72
CA ALA A 245 25.73 -16.09 12.33
C ALA A 245 27.15 -15.53 12.26
N GLY A 246 28.16 -16.34 12.59
CA GLY A 246 29.57 -15.93 12.54
C GLY A 246 30.20 -15.85 11.14
N SER A 247 29.47 -16.32 10.10
CA SER A 247 29.87 -16.21 8.70
C SER A 247 28.64 -16.00 7.83
N PRO A 248 28.01 -14.83 7.93
CA PRO A 248 26.75 -14.57 7.26
C PRO A 248 26.91 -14.51 5.75
N LYS A 249 25.92 -15.06 5.06
CA LYS A 249 25.75 -15.00 3.59
C LYS A 249 24.36 -14.50 3.27
N PRO A 250 24.12 -13.18 3.41
CA PRO A 250 22.79 -12.62 3.17
C PRO A 250 22.37 -12.82 1.71
N ALA A 251 21.10 -13.06 1.52
CA ALA A 251 20.51 -13.20 0.19
C ALA A 251 19.02 -12.83 0.27
N TRP A 252 18.46 -12.39 -0.83
CA TRP A 252 17.05 -12.18 -1.01
C TRP A 252 16.38 -13.40 -1.63
N VAL A 253 15.17 -13.70 -1.21
CA VAL A 253 14.35 -14.79 -1.76
C VAL A 253 12.98 -14.23 -2.08
N SER A 254 12.63 -14.23 -3.38
CA SER A 254 11.30 -13.83 -3.84
C SER A 254 10.26 -14.88 -3.44
N LYS A 255 9.10 -14.40 -2.98
CA LYS A 255 7.98 -15.26 -2.63
C LYS A 255 7.07 -15.43 -3.84
N SER A 256 7.16 -16.57 -4.49
CA SER A 256 6.36 -16.90 -5.68
C SER A 256 4.86 -16.74 -5.44
N GLY A 257 4.18 -16.16 -6.41
CA GLY A 257 2.74 -15.91 -6.37
C GLY A 257 2.33 -14.65 -5.59
N THR A 258 3.29 -13.83 -5.16
CA THR A 258 3.05 -12.50 -4.59
C THR A 258 3.32 -11.43 -5.64
N HIS A 259 2.68 -10.27 -5.50
CA HIS A 259 2.90 -9.18 -6.46
C HIS A 259 3.37 -7.92 -5.73
N CYS A 260 4.58 -7.46 -6.08
CA CYS A 260 5.07 -6.15 -5.69
C CYS A 260 6.12 -5.62 -6.67
N ASN A 261 5.85 -4.47 -7.26
CA ASN A 261 6.79 -3.76 -8.12
C ASN A 261 6.67 -2.25 -7.86
N PRO A 262 7.66 -1.60 -7.25
CA PRO A 262 7.55 -0.19 -6.88
C PRO A 262 7.39 0.74 -8.08
N ARG A 263 7.78 0.31 -9.28
CA ARG A 263 7.56 1.08 -10.51
C ARG A 263 6.11 1.08 -11.00
N SER A 264 5.30 0.14 -10.52
CA SER A 264 3.87 0.08 -10.82
C SER A 264 3.00 0.81 -9.79
N TRP A 265 3.59 1.28 -8.69
CA TRP A 265 2.87 2.06 -7.69
C TRP A 265 2.47 3.40 -8.28
N SER A 266 1.27 3.87 -7.91
CA SER A 266 0.80 5.19 -8.34
C SER A 266 1.71 6.28 -7.80
N ILE A 267 2.27 7.10 -8.69
CA ILE A 267 3.08 8.25 -8.28
C ILE A 267 2.21 9.37 -7.71
N ASN A 268 2.81 10.21 -6.87
CA ASN A 268 2.16 11.33 -6.21
C ASN A 268 0.95 10.91 -5.36
N LYS A 269 1.04 9.70 -4.79
CA LYS A 269 0.07 9.15 -3.84
C LYS A 269 0.80 8.47 -2.70
N TRP A 270 0.14 8.42 -1.55
CA TRP A 270 0.59 7.66 -0.39
C TRP A 270 0.18 6.19 -0.55
N HIS A 271 1.10 5.29 -0.25
CA HIS A 271 0.92 3.85 -0.20
C HIS A 271 1.17 3.36 1.21
N HIS A 272 0.29 2.54 1.72
CA HIS A 272 0.39 1.97 3.07
C HIS A 272 1.08 0.61 3.01
N VAL A 273 2.26 0.52 3.62
CA VAL A 273 3.07 -0.70 3.68
C VAL A 273 3.11 -1.20 5.11
N GLN A 274 2.72 -2.46 5.32
CA GLN A 274 2.78 -3.10 6.63
C GLN A 274 3.38 -4.49 6.51
N ALA A 275 4.02 -4.97 7.58
CA ALA A 275 4.55 -6.33 7.63
C ALA A 275 4.56 -6.87 9.06
N SER A 276 4.31 -8.17 9.21
CA SER A 276 4.30 -8.86 10.50
C SER A 276 5.31 -10.01 10.53
N PHE A 277 6.07 -10.06 11.62
CA PHE A 277 7.16 -10.99 11.82
C PHE A 277 7.11 -11.61 13.21
N TYR A 278 7.60 -12.84 13.31
CA TYR A 278 7.98 -13.46 14.57
C TYR A 278 9.43 -13.93 14.46
N ARG A 279 10.27 -13.63 15.45
CA ARG A 279 11.61 -14.18 15.53
C ARG A 279 11.76 -15.16 16.70
N SER A 280 12.44 -16.26 16.45
CA SER A 280 12.90 -17.17 17.50
C SER A 280 14.08 -16.59 18.28
N SER A 281 14.43 -17.19 19.42
CA SER A 281 15.63 -16.85 20.18
C SER A 281 16.94 -17.15 19.44
N THR A 282 16.89 -17.96 18.39
CA THR A 282 18.05 -18.37 17.58
C THR A 282 18.17 -17.60 16.26
N GLY A 283 17.31 -16.61 16.02
CA GLY A 283 17.35 -15.76 14.81
C GLY A 283 16.74 -16.40 13.57
N THR A 284 15.85 -17.38 13.74
CA THR A 284 14.93 -17.77 12.68
C THR A 284 13.72 -16.87 12.73
N VAL A 285 13.40 -16.22 11.62
CA VAL A 285 12.25 -15.33 11.47
C VAL A 285 11.16 -16.03 10.68
N THR A 286 9.94 -15.96 11.18
CA THR A 286 8.72 -16.27 10.42
C THR A 286 8.18 -14.97 9.86
N TYR A 287 8.18 -14.82 8.55
CA TYR A 287 7.51 -13.76 7.82
C TYR A 287 6.05 -14.17 7.64
N HIS A 288 5.14 -13.54 8.38
CA HIS A 288 3.72 -13.93 8.36
C HIS A 288 2.99 -13.35 7.16
N SER A 289 2.93 -12.03 7.08
CA SER A 289 2.18 -11.33 6.04
C SER A 289 2.80 -9.96 5.77
N VAL A 290 2.55 -9.47 4.57
CA VAL A 290 2.75 -8.07 4.18
C VAL A 290 1.42 -7.51 3.70
N TRP A 291 1.24 -6.19 3.83
CA TRP A 291 0.08 -5.47 3.30
C TRP A 291 0.57 -4.32 2.44
N LEU A 292 -0.08 -4.12 1.32
CA LEU A 292 0.07 -2.93 0.48
C LEU A 292 -1.32 -2.35 0.24
N ASP A 293 -1.52 -1.11 0.68
CA ASP A 293 -2.79 -0.40 0.56
C ASP A 293 -3.98 -1.19 1.13
N GLY A 294 -3.76 -1.88 2.25
CA GLY A 294 -4.75 -2.72 2.93
C GLY A 294 -4.95 -4.11 2.32
N VAL A 295 -4.32 -4.43 1.21
CA VAL A 295 -4.38 -5.77 0.62
C VAL A 295 -3.32 -6.67 1.25
N GLN A 296 -3.77 -7.68 1.97
CA GLN A 296 -2.90 -8.66 2.62
C GLN A 296 -2.34 -9.69 1.63
N THR A 297 -1.05 -9.91 1.71
CA THR A 297 -0.36 -11.03 1.08
C THR A 297 0.24 -11.91 2.16
N THR A 298 -0.24 -13.14 2.27
CA THR A 298 0.28 -14.13 3.22
C THR A 298 1.59 -14.72 2.71
N LEU A 299 2.65 -14.60 3.49
CA LEU A 299 3.97 -15.16 3.19
C LEU A 299 4.15 -16.54 3.83
N ASN A 300 3.88 -16.67 5.13
CA ASN A 300 4.00 -17.88 5.95
C ASN A 300 5.30 -18.64 5.64
N THR A 301 6.43 -17.96 5.72
CA THR A 301 7.72 -18.53 5.40
C THR A 301 8.71 -18.28 6.52
N GLN A 302 9.71 -19.15 6.64
CA GLN A 302 10.73 -19.04 7.67
C GLN A 302 12.11 -18.90 7.03
N ALA A 303 12.94 -18.06 7.64
CA ALA A 303 14.32 -17.88 7.24
C ALA A 303 15.23 -17.68 8.46
N PHE A 304 16.41 -18.26 8.44
CA PHE A 304 17.48 -17.88 9.37
C PHE A 304 18.07 -16.55 8.91
N VAL A 305 18.16 -15.58 9.83
CA VAL A 305 18.62 -14.21 9.50
C VAL A 305 19.63 -13.66 10.48
N ALA A 306 20.07 -14.45 11.48
CA ALA A 306 21.01 -13.96 12.48
C ALA A 306 22.42 -13.77 11.93
N ALA A 307 23.10 -12.72 12.43
CA ALA A 307 24.50 -12.40 12.14
C ALA A 307 25.21 -11.86 13.37
N ASP A 308 26.49 -12.21 13.53
CA ASP A 308 27.34 -11.71 14.62
C ASP A 308 27.96 -10.37 14.19
N LEU A 309 27.18 -9.27 14.30
CA LEU A 309 27.64 -7.93 13.90
C LEU A 309 28.35 -7.17 15.01
N GLY A 310 28.29 -7.66 16.26
CA GLY A 310 28.91 -7.01 17.41
C GLY A 310 28.23 -5.68 17.81
N TRP A 311 26.98 -5.47 17.43
CA TRP A 311 26.24 -4.27 17.78
C TRP A 311 25.85 -4.30 19.28
N ALA A 312 25.83 -3.12 19.90
CA ALA A 312 25.18 -2.94 21.19
C ALA A 312 23.67 -3.20 21.08
N PRO A 313 22.98 -3.50 22.22
CA PRO A 313 21.54 -3.67 22.22
C PRO A 313 20.81 -2.54 21.51
N VAL A 314 20.08 -2.88 20.43
CA VAL A 314 19.40 -1.91 19.60
C VAL A 314 18.32 -2.57 18.74
N VAL A 315 17.23 -1.83 18.49
CA VAL A 315 16.33 -2.06 17.36
C VAL A 315 16.51 -0.90 16.39
N ASN A 316 16.74 -1.25 15.13
CA ASN A 316 17.04 -0.33 14.05
C ASN A 316 16.06 -0.56 12.90
N THR A 317 15.58 0.48 12.25
CA THR A 317 14.85 0.34 10.99
C THR A 317 15.69 0.89 9.84
N GLN A 318 15.49 0.30 8.67
CA GLN A 318 16.10 0.78 7.44
C GLN A 318 15.03 0.95 6.36
N PHE A 319 15.20 1.98 5.57
CA PHE A 319 14.51 2.18 4.31
C PHE A 319 15.59 2.24 3.23
N GLN A 320 15.51 1.38 2.22
CA GLN A 320 16.53 1.33 1.19
C GLN A 320 15.91 1.53 -0.19
N ILE A 321 16.62 2.26 -1.03
CA ILE A 321 16.28 2.50 -2.42
C ILE A 321 17.39 1.91 -3.26
N ASP A 322 17.08 0.82 -3.97
CA ASP A 322 17.96 0.23 -4.97
C ASP A 322 17.67 0.84 -6.32
N GLY A 323 18.71 1.28 -6.99
CA GLY A 323 18.59 1.96 -8.27
C GLY A 323 18.58 1.00 -9.47
N ILE A 324 17.96 1.44 -10.57
CA ILE A 324 18.13 0.82 -11.89
C ILE A 324 18.92 1.74 -12.79
N GLY A 325 20.04 1.23 -13.30
CA GLY A 325 20.95 1.97 -14.17
C GLY A 325 21.62 3.11 -13.42
N SER A 326 21.45 4.33 -13.90
CA SER A 326 21.95 5.55 -13.27
C SER A 326 20.83 6.58 -13.16
N GLY A 327 20.84 7.37 -12.10
CA GLY A 327 19.83 8.39 -11.89
C GLY A 327 19.68 8.84 -10.46
N SER A 328 18.53 9.46 -10.17
CA SER A 328 18.18 9.92 -8.83
C SER A 328 16.71 9.58 -8.56
N VAL A 329 16.42 9.25 -7.30
CA VAL A 329 15.09 8.93 -6.80
C VAL A 329 14.80 9.80 -5.59
N THR A 330 13.55 10.25 -5.50
CA THR A 330 13.00 10.87 -4.30
C THR A 330 11.78 10.09 -3.84
N ALA A 331 11.80 9.67 -2.58
CA ALA A 331 10.68 9.05 -1.89
C ALA A 331 10.44 9.75 -0.55
N TYR A 332 9.25 9.57 0.00
CA TYR A 332 8.90 10.12 1.32
C TYR A 332 8.29 9.02 2.17
N VAL A 333 8.57 9.06 3.47
CA VAL A 333 7.97 8.15 4.45
C VAL A 333 7.34 8.95 5.56
N ASP A 334 6.10 8.62 5.89
CA ASP A 334 5.34 9.21 6.98
C ASP A 334 4.73 8.13 7.87
N ASN A 335 4.36 8.49 9.10
CA ASN A 335 3.73 7.59 10.08
C ASN A 335 4.48 6.25 10.30
N LEU A 336 5.80 6.24 10.17
CA LEU A 336 6.58 5.04 10.44
C LEU A 336 6.47 4.64 11.91
N THR A 337 5.90 3.48 12.14
CA THR A 337 5.66 2.89 13.46
C THR A 337 6.18 1.45 13.48
N VAL A 338 6.80 1.06 14.56
CA VAL A 338 7.14 -0.33 14.83
C VAL A 338 6.57 -0.72 16.20
N SER A 339 5.75 -1.76 16.21
CA SER A 339 5.21 -2.36 17.43
C SER A 339 5.94 -3.66 17.74
N MET A 340 6.27 -3.86 19.01
CA MET A 340 7.16 -4.91 19.49
C MET A 340 6.57 -5.59 20.74
N TRP A 341 6.52 -6.95 20.81
CA TRP A 341 6.03 -7.70 21.97
C TRP A 341 6.59 -9.12 22.08
#